data_72067f1557409b78cda2b46704691f1f
#
_entry.id   72067f1557409b78cda2b46704691f1f
#
_cell.length_a   1.000
_cell.length_b   1.000
_cell.length_c   1.000
_cell.angle_alpha   90.00
_cell.angle_beta   90.00
_cell.angle_gamma   90.00
#
_symmetry.space_group_name_H-M   'P 1'
#
loop_
_entity.id
_entity.type
_entity.pdbx_description
1 polymer ?
#
loop_
_entity_poly.entity_id
_entity_poly.type
_entity_poly.pdbx_seq_one_letter_code
_entity_poly.pdbx_strand_id
1 'polypeptide(L)'
;MSAQRHSLANKIRDIPDFPKPGILFRDITTLLKDGPALRQAIDDFTALCRDLEFDLVVAPEARGFIVAVPLAYNLGKGFVPVRKAGKLPAKTLRASYTLEYGEDKLEIHEDAITSSSRVLVVDDLLATGGTIRSTVDLVEALAGKVVGAAFLIELTALDGRKLLSDYPVLSLIKY
;
A
#
# COMPACT_ATOMS: atom_id res chain seq x y z
N MET A 1 13.70 -17.13 -7.32
CA MET A 1 12.63 -16.15 -6.98
C MET A 1 11.26 -16.80 -6.73
N SER A 2 10.78 -17.81 -7.47
CA SER A 2 9.44 -18.41 -7.23
C SER A 2 9.33 -19.21 -5.92
N ALA A 3 10.32 -20.01 -5.57
CA ALA A 3 10.31 -20.84 -4.34
C ALA A 3 10.33 -20.00 -3.05
N GLN A 4 11.02 -18.87 -3.03
CA GLN A 4 11.07 -17.97 -1.87
C GLN A 4 9.74 -17.24 -1.64
N ARG A 5 9.05 -16.82 -2.71
CA ARG A 5 7.71 -16.19 -2.61
C ARG A 5 6.66 -17.16 -2.06
N HIS A 6 6.71 -18.44 -2.42
CA HIS A 6 5.88 -19.50 -1.82
C HIS A 6 6.16 -19.67 -0.33
N SER A 7 7.41 -19.52 0.11
CA SER A 7 7.80 -19.58 1.53
C SER A 7 7.15 -18.46 2.35
N LEU A 8 7.11 -17.22 1.85
CA LEU A 8 6.47 -16.08 2.53
C LEU A 8 4.94 -16.20 2.59
N ALA A 9 4.31 -16.69 1.51
CA ALA A 9 2.85 -16.92 1.49
C ALA A 9 2.42 -17.88 2.60
N ASN A 10 3.22 -18.91 2.91
CA ASN A 10 2.94 -19.86 3.98
C ASN A 10 3.05 -19.26 5.40
N LYS A 11 3.60 -18.04 5.53
CA LYS A 11 3.66 -17.30 6.80
C LYS A 11 2.45 -16.39 7.03
N ILE A 12 1.56 -16.26 6.04
CA ILE A 12 0.33 -15.48 6.12
C ILE A 12 -0.79 -16.41 6.54
N ARG A 13 -1.56 -16.00 7.54
CA ARG A 13 -2.65 -16.81 8.08
C ARG A 13 -3.96 -16.52 7.35
N ASP A 14 -4.67 -17.57 6.99
CA ASP A 14 -6.01 -17.49 6.44
C ASP A 14 -7.04 -17.50 7.57
N ILE A 15 -7.93 -16.49 7.57
CA ILE A 15 -9.05 -16.42 8.49
C ILE A 15 -10.34 -16.41 7.66
N PRO A 16 -11.07 -17.55 7.63
CA PRO A 16 -12.34 -17.60 6.92
C PRO A 16 -13.40 -16.75 7.63
N ASP A 17 -14.37 -16.27 6.86
CA ASP A 17 -15.55 -15.56 7.33
C ASP A 17 -15.26 -14.29 8.16
N PHE A 18 -14.19 -13.57 7.83
CA PHE A 18 -13.85 -12.30 8.49
C PHE A 18 -13.68 -11.17 7.45
N PRO A 19 -14.22 -9.95 7.70
CA PRO A 19 -15.11 -9.53 8.80
C PRO A 19 -16.56 -10.02 8.62
N LYS A 20 -16.86 -10.75 7.55
CA LYS A 20 -18.19 -11.25 7.19
C LYS A 20 -18.12 -12.65 6.60
N PRO A 21 -19.20 -13.43 6.68
CA PRO A 21 -19.31 -14.71 6.00
C PRO A 21 -18.94 -14.61 4.51
N GLY A 22 -18.17 -15.58 4.02
CA GLY A 22 -17.71 -15.69 2.63
C GLY A 22 -16.43 -14.91 2.31
N ILE A 23 -15.90 -14.10 3.22
CA ILE A 23 -14.62 -13.38 3.03
C ILE A 23 -13.48 -14.19 3.65
N LEU A 24 -12.46 -14.48 2.85
CA LEU A 24 -11.20 -15.06 3.32
C LEU A 24 -10.18 -13.95 3.57
N PHE A 25 -9.96 -13.61 4.84
CA PHE A 25 -9.03 -12.57 5.24
C PHE A 25 -7.60 -13.09 5.31
N ARG A 26 -6.66 -12.36 4.71
CA ARG A 26 -5.22 -12.64 4.74
C ARG A 26 -4.57 -11.86 5.88
N ASP A 27 -4.30 -12.54 6.99
CA ASP A 27 -3.70 -11.93 8.16
C ASP A 27 -2.17 -11.99 8.08
N ILE A 28 -1.56 -10.82 7.87
CA ILE A 28 -0.09 -10.68 7.80
C ILE A 28 0.58 -10.67 9.18
N THR A 29 -0.17 -10.61 10.29
CA THR A 29 0.44 -10.50 11.62
C THR A 29 1.31 -11.70 11.97
N THR A 30 1.03 -12.87 11.43
CA THR A 30 1.84 -14.07 11.58
C THR A 30 3.18 -13.98 10.85
N LEU A 31 3.22 -13.30 9.69
CA LEU A 31 4.46 -12.96 8.99
C LEU A 31 5.24 -11.88 9.76
N LEU A 32 4.55 -10.83 10.21
CA LEU A 32 5.18 -9.69 10.90
C LEU A 32 5.86 -10.08 12.21
N LYS A 33 5.31 -11.04 12.97
CA LYS A 33 5.92 -11.52 14.24
C LYS A 33 7.12 -12.44 14.05
N ASP A 34 7.32 -13.00 12.86
CA ASP A 34 8.46 -13.85 12.51
C ASP A 34 9.59 -12.96 11.97
N GLY A 35 10.57 -12.63 12.79
CA GLY A 35 11.64 -11.68 12.47
C GLY A 35 12.38 -12.02 11.16
N PRO A 36 12.84 -13.27 10.94
CA PRO A 36 13.44 -13.70 9.68
C PRO A 36 12.50 -13.53 8.48
N ALA A 37 11.21 -13.91 8.60
CA ALA A 37 10.24 -13.77 7.52
C ALA A 37 9.92 -12.29 7.21
N LEU A 38 9.78 -11.45 8.24
CA LEU A 38 9.59 -10.01 8.08
C LEU A 38 10.77 -9.38 7.33
N ARG A 39 12.02 -9.69 7.74
CA ARG A 39 13.21 -9.21 7.06
C ARG A 39 13.20 -9.63 5.58
N GLN A 40 12.98 -10.91 5.30
CA GLN A 40 12.92 -11.43 3.94
C GLN A 40 11.84 -10.73 3.09
N ALA A 41 10.65 -10.52 3.66
CA ALA A 41 9.55 -9.84 2.97
C ALA A 41 9.91 -8.40 2.61
N ILE A 42 10.52 -7.65 3.53
CA ILE A 42 10.95 -6.27 3.29
C ILE A 42 12.10 -6.22 2.28
N ASP A 43 13.07 -7.12 2.36
CA ASP A 43 14.20 -7.16 1.43
C ASP A 43 13.73 -7.48 0.00
N ASP A 44 12.84 -8.49 -0.16
CA ASP A 44 12.27 -8.86 -1.46
C ASP A 44 11.37 -7.75 -2.02
N PHE A 45 10.59 -7.08 -1.16
CA PHE A 45 9.76 -5.95 -1.55
C PHE A 45 10.58 -4.73 -1.97
N THR A 46 11.68 -4.47 -1.26
CA THR A 46 12.65 -3.44 -1.62
C THR A 46 13.29 -3.73 -2.98
N ALA A 47 13.70 -4.97 -3.21
CA ALA A 47 14.28 -5.39 -4.50
C ALA A 47 13.29 -5.25 -5.65
N LEU A 48 11.99 -5.54 -5.41
CA LEU A 48 10.92 -5.39 -6.40
C LEU A 48 10.71 -3.95 -6.85
N CYS A 49 10.91 -2.97 -5.95
CA CYS A 49 10.68 -1.54 -6.20
C CYS A 49 11.94 -0.78 -6.62
N ARG A 50 13.12 -1.39 -6.54
CA ARG A 50 14.43 -0.70 -6.66
C ARG A 50 14.61 0.02 -7.99
N ASP A 51 14.12 -0.55 -9.08
CA ASP A 51 14.33 -0.02 -10.44
C ASP A 51 13.33 1.08 -10.82
N LEU A 52 12.39 1.41 -9.92
CA LEU A 52 11.49 2.54 -10.12
C LEU A 52 12.16 3.83 -9.66
N GLU A 53 12.05 4.86 -10.48
CA GLU A 53 12.55 6.19 -10.16
C GLU A 53 11.47 7.00 -9.41
N PHE A 54 11.60 7.13 -8.10
CA PHE A 54 10.72 7.93 -7.23
C PHE A 54 11.49 8.65 -6.13
N ASP A 55 10.86 9.64 -5.52
CA ASP A 55 11.44 10.48 -4.46
C ASP A 55 10.78 10.22 -3.11
N LEU A 56 9.48 9.92 -3.13
CA LEU A 56 8.63 9.72 -1.96
C LEU A 56 7.87 8.40 -2.04
N VAL A 57 7.68 7.78 -0.88
CA VAL A 57 6.72 6.68 -0.66
C VAL A 57 5.52 7.27 0.06
N VAL A 58 4.32 7.04 -0.47
CA VAL A 58 3.05 7.43 0.14
C VAL A 58 2.25 6.18 0.49
N ALA A 59 1.72 6.08 1.71
CA ALA A 59 0.94 4.92 2.11
C ALA A 59 -0.25 5.30 3.01
N PRO A 60 -1.39 4.57 2.90
CA PRO A 60 -2.52 4.73 3.80
C PRO A 60 -2.30 4.01 5.15
N GLU A 61 -2.89 4.57 6.23
CA GLU A 61 -2.89 3.91 7.53
C GLU A 61 -3.76 2.66 7.53
N ALA A 62 -3.48 1.66 8.36
CA ALA A 62 -2.34 1.59 9.26
C ALA A 62 -1.31 0.57 8.75
N ARG A 63 -1.76 -0.50 8.08
CA ARG A 63 -0.90 -1.62 7.68
C ARG A 63 0.05 -1.26 6.54
N GLY A 64 -0.37 -0.33 5.65
CA GLY A 64 0.51 0.20 4.62
C GLY A 64 1.81 0.77 5.18
N PHE A 65 1.75 1.44 6.35
CA PHE A 65 2.95 2.01 7.00
C PHE A 65 4.00 0.96 7.35
N ILE A 66 3.56 -0.25 7.72
CA ILE A 66 4.45 -1.34 8.17
C ILE A 66 5.42 -1.76 7.06
N VAL A 67 4.97 -1.73 5.81
CA VAL A 67 5.78 -2.11 4.64
C VAL A 67 6.40 -0.90 3.95
N ALA A 68 5.71 0.23 3.95
CA ALA A 68 6.14 1.45 3.26
C ALA A 68 7.33 2.14 3.95
N VAL A 69 7.34 2.23 5.29
CA VAL A 69 8.42 2.88 6.03
C VAL A 69 9.75 2.13 5.89
N PRO A 70 9.82 0.79 6.07
CA PRO A 70 11.07 0.06 5.81
C PRO A 70 11.53 0.14 4.35
N LEU A 71 10.60 0.12 3.38
CA LEU A 71 10.92 0.31 1.97
C LEU A 71 11.57 1.67 1.72
N ALA A 72 10.96 2.75 2.21
CA ALA A 72 11.48 4.11 2.08
C ALA A 72 12.88 4.22 2.72
N TYR A 73 13.05 3.70 3.92
CA TYR A 73 14.33 3.66 4.64
C TYR A 73 15.42 2.94 3.85
N ASN A 74 15.13 1.74 3.36
CA ASN A 74 16.10 0.93 2.61
C ASN A 74 16.55 1.58 1.30
N LEU A 75 15.67 2.38 0.67
CA LEU A 75 15.94 3.06 -0.60
C LEU A 75 16.37 4.54 -0.42
N GLY A 76 16.49 5.02 0.82
CA GLY A 76 16.86 6.42 1.11
C GLY A 76 15.84 7.43 0.60
N LYS A 77 14.53 7.09 0.67
CA LYS A 77 13.41 7.92 0.20
C LYS A 77 12.63 8.52 1.35
N GLY A 78 11.91 9.62 1.09
CA GLY A 78 10.96 10.18 2.05
C GLY A 78 9.70 9.32 2.18
N PHE A 79 9.01 9.44 3.33
CA PHE A 79 7.72 8.78 3.58
C PHE A 79 6.65 9.81 3.93
N VAL A 80 5.48 9.70 3.32
CA VAL A 80 4.31 10.55 3.56
C VAL A 80 3.12 9.68 3.97
N PRO A 81 2.56 9.89 5.16
CA PRO A 81 1.38 9.16 5.63
C PRO A 81 0.09 9.73 5.03
N VAL A 82 -0.79 8.86 4.55
CA VAL A 82 -2.20 9.15 4.29
C VAL A 82 -3.01 8.55 5.43
N ARG A 83 -3.90 9.33 6.02
CA ARG A 83 -4.62 8.92 7.23
C ARG A 83 -6.12 9.12 7.12
N LYS A 84 -6.88 8.46 7.97
CA LYS A 84 -8.31 8.74 8.15
C LYS A 84 -8.53 10.17 8.64
N ALA A 85 -9.63 10.79 8.20
CA ALA A 85 -9.92 12.19 8.48
C ALA A 85 -9.85 12.53 9.98
N GLY A 86 -9.22 13.66 10.27
CA GLY A 86 -9.05 14.19 11.64
C GLY A 86 -7.86 13.62 12.41
N LYS A 87 -6.96 12.86 11.75
CA LYS A 87 -5.76 12.30 12.41
C LYS A 87 -4.46 13.01 12.06
N LEU A 88 -4.49 13.94 11.12
CA LEU A 88 -3.34 14.78 10.78
C LEU A 88 -3.49 16.18 11.41
N PRO A 89 -2.43 16.72 12.05
CA PRO A 89 -2.56 17.93 12.87
C PRO A 89 -2.48 19.26 12.10
N ALA A 90 -1.96 19.26 10.85
CA ALA A 90 -1.83 20.48 10.03
C ALA A 90 -2.94 20.57 8.97
N LYS A 91 -2.82 21.50 8.02
CA LYS A 91 -3.77 21.60 6.90
C LYS A 91 -3.72 20.37 6.03
N THR A 92 -4.89 19.85 5.67
CA THR A 92 -5.03 18.61 4.92
C THR A 92 -5.93 18.77 3.70
N LEU A 93 -5.53 18.11 2.62
CA LEU A 93 -6.42 17.78 1.51
C LEU A 93 -7.14 16.46 1.82
N ARG A 94 -8.42 16.36 1.43
CA ARG A 94 -9.25 15.17 1.70
C ARG A 94 -9.79 14.58 0.42
N ALA A 95 -9.80 13.25 0.35
CA ALA A 95 -10.52 12.48 -0.65
C ALA A 95 -11.54 11.57 0.03
N SER A 96 -12.73 11.47 -0.56
CA SER A 96 -13.76 10.52 -0.13
C SER A 96 -13.73 9.30 -1.04
N TYR A 97 -13.83 8.10 -0.46
CA TYR A 97 -14.02 6.88 -1.23
C TYR A 97 -15.19 6.08 -0.66
N THR A 98 -15.93 5.48 -1.56
CA THR A 98 -17.10 4.68 -1.20
C THR A 98 -16.64 3.28 -0.76
N LEU A 99 -17.02 2.88 0.43
CA LEU A 99 -16.97 1.49 0.87
C LEU A 99 -18.32 0.83 0.65
N GLU A 100 -18.39 -0.49 0.65
CA GLU A 100 -19.67 -1.22 0.60
C GLU A 100 -20.66 -0.82 1.71
N TYR A 101 -20.18 -0.13 2.78
CA TYR A 101 -20.95 0.25 3.98
C TYR A 101 -20.65 1.68 4.47
N GLY A 102 -20.54 2.65 3.57
CA GLY A 102 -20.36 4.06 3.93
C GLY A 102 -19.23 4.74 3.17
N GLU A 103 -19.06 6.02 3.40
CA GLU A 103 -17.92 6.80 2.93
C GLU A 103 -16.83 6.78 4.01
N ASP A 104 -15.64 6.35 3.66
CA ASP A 104 -14.46 6.62 4.45
C ASP A 104 -13.69 7.79 3.80
N LYS A 105 -13.03 8.61 4.60
CA LYS A 105 -12.30 9.79 4.14
C LYS A 105 -10.86 9.67 4.51
N LEU A 106 -10.01 9.79 3.49
CA LEU A 106 -8.57 9.87 3.66
C LEU A 106 -8.11 11.31 3.54
N GLU A 107 -7.02 11.64 4.23
CA GLU A 107 -6.40 12.96 4.17
C GLU A 107 -4.87 12.84 4.11
N ILE A 108 -4.27 13.84 3.48
CA ILE A 108 -2.84 14.05 3.35
C ILE A 108 -2.53 15.50 3.71
N HIS A 109 -1.36 15.81 4.28
CA HIS A 109 -0.95 17.19 4.48
C HIS A 109 -0.78 17.93 3.15
N GLU A 110 -1.26 19.17 3.06
CA GLU A 110 -1.18 19.98 1.83
C GLU A 110 0.26 20.28 1.39
N ASP A 111 1.20 20.31 2.33
CA ASP A 111 2.62 20.58 2.12
C ASP A 111 3.49 19.33 1.92
N ALA A 112 2.86 18.14 1.92
CA ALA A 112 3.61 16.88 1.88
C ALA A 112 4.20 16.55 0.51
N ILE A 113 3.63 17.09 -0.57
CA ILE A 113 3.97 16.78 -1.96
C ILE A 113 4.08 18.07 -2.75
N THR A 114 5.04 18.09 -3.67
CA THR A 114 5.22 19.21 -4.63
C THR A 114 5.03 18.70 -6.06
N SER A 115 4.84 19.61 -7.01
CA SER A 115 4.66 19.27 -8.44
C SER A 115 5.86 18.56 -9.07
N SER A 116 7.03 18.61 -8.44
CA SER A 116 8.23 17.88 -8.88
C SER A 116 8.35 16.49 -8.25
N SER A 117 7.55 16.16 -7.24
CA SER A 117 7.64 14.91 -6.50
C SER A 117 7.18 13.73 -7.36
N ARG A 118 8.04 12.72 -7.51
CA ARG A 118 7.72 11.41 -8.07
C ARG A 118 7.36 10.48 -6.92
N VAL A 119 6.18 9.88 -6.95
CA VAL A 119 5.59 9.19 -5.82
C VAL A 119 5.33 7.72 -6.16
N LEU A 120 5.83 6.82 -5.31
CA LEU A 120 5.40 5.43 -5.26
C LEU A 120 4.32 5.27 -4.18
N VAL A 121 3.12 4.84 -4.57
CA VAL A 121 2.04 4.55 -3.62
C VAL A 121 2.16 3.10 -3.15
N VAL A 122 2.10 2.87 -1.84
CA VAL A 122 2.39 1.55 -1.24
C VAL A 122 1.30 1.16 -0.25
N ASP A 123 0.87 -0.11 -0.27
CA ASP A 123 0.02 -0.67 0.78
C ASP A 123 0.42 -2.14 1.04
N ASP A 124 -0.06 -2.70 2.15
CA ASP A 124 0.17 -4.11 2.47
C ASP A 124 -0.63 -5.04 1.54
N LEU A 125 -1.84 -4.63 1.12
CA LEU A 125 -2.74 -5.50 0.37
C LEU A 125 -3.54 -4.73 -0.70
N LEU A 126 -3.52 -5.24 -1.94
CA LEU A 126 -4.42 -4.83 -3.00
C LEU A 126 -5.62 -5.79 -3.04
N ALA A 127 -6.79 -5.31 -2.61
CA ALA A 127 -8.07 -6.00 -2.76
C ALA A 127 -8.86 -5.42 -3.95
N THR A 128 -9.92 -4.67 -3.69
CA THR A 128 -10.71 -4.00 -4.73
C THR A 128 -10.08 -2.73 -5.29
N GLY A 129 -9.07 -2.17 -4.62
CA GLY A 129 -8.30 -1.01 -5.07
C GLY A 129 -8.84 0.36 -4.63
N GLY A 130 -9.99 0.44 -3.96
CA GLY A 130 -10.62 1.72 -3.60
C GLY A 130 -9.74 2.63 -2.73
N THR A 131 -9.16 2.10 -1.66
CA THR A 131 -8.26 2.84 -0.76
C THR A 131 -7.05 3.41 -1.49
N ILE A 132 -6.44 2.57 -2.33
CA ILE A 132 -5.25 2.97 -3.09
C ILE A 132 -5.60 3.98 -4.18
N ARG A 133 -6.74 3.83 -4.89
CA ARG A 133 -7.20 4.84 -5.86
C ARG A 133 -7.37 6.20 -5.20
N SER A 134 -8.03 6.27 -4.04
CA SER A 134 -8.18 7.53 -3.29
C SER A 134 -6.84 8.09 -2.81
N THR A 135 -5.87 7.22 -2.47
CA THR A 135 -4.51 7.66 -2.14
C THR A 135 -3.80 8.27 -3.36
N VAL A 136 -3.95 7.67 -4.53
CA VAL A 136 -3.45 8.22 -5.81
C VAL A 136 -4.11 9.56 -6.11
N ASP A 137 -5.44 9.67 -5.97
CA ASP A 137 -6.17 10.92 -6.20
C ASP A 137 -5.67 12.07 -5.31
N LEU A 138 -5.34 11.79 -4.04
CA LEU A 138 -4.74 12.77 -3.12
C LEU A 138 -3.36 13.23 -3.59
N VAL A 139 -2.51 12.32 -4.05
CA VAL A 139 -1.19 12.65 -4.59
C VAL A 139 -1.30 13.55 -5.81
N GLU A 140 -2.19 13.20 -6.74
CA GLU A 140 -2.39 13.94 -7.99
C GLU A 140 -3.04 15.31 -7.75
N ALA A 141 -3.96 15.42 -6.78
CA ALA A 141 -4.57 16.68 -6.40
C ALA A 141 -3.56 17.68 -5.78
N LEU A 142 -2.45 17.18 -5.22
CA LEU A 142 -1.28 17.98 -4.82
C LEU A 142 -0.25 18.18 -5.95
N ALA A 143 -0.64 17.84 -7.19
CA ALA A 143 0.21 17.92 -8.38
C ALA A 143 1.46 17.01 -8.33
N GLY A 144 1.51 16.00 -7.47
CA GLY A 144 2.54 14.97 -7.46
C GLY A 144 2.38 13.99 -8.64
N LYS A 145 3.47 13.43 -9.13
CA LYS A 145 3.46 12.44 -10.19
C LYS A 145 3.52 11.03 -9.61
N VAL A 146 2.43 10.27 -9.70
CA VAL A 146 2.43 8.84 -9.35
C VAL A 146 3.21 8.06 -10.41
N VAL A 147 4.26 7.34 -9.99
CA VAL A 147 5.10 6.52 -10.88
C VAL A 147 4.71 5.04 -10.84
N GLY A 148 3.90 4.64 -9.87
CA GLY A 148 3.40 3.28 -9.75
C GLY A 148 2.79 3.03 -8.38
N ALA A 149 2.25 1.81 -8.21
CA ALA A 149 1.74 1.30 -6.95
C ALA A 149 2.37 -0.06 -6.62
N ALA A 150 2.70 -0.28 -5.33
CA ALA A 150 3.36 -1.51 -4.91
C ALA A 150 2.69 -2.11 -3.66
N PHE A 151 2.54 -3.44 -3.65
CA PHE A 151 1.81 -4.18 -2.63
C PHE A 151 2.60 -5.40 -2.15
N LEU A 152 2.56 -5.65 -0.84
CA LEU A 152 3.07 -6.91 -0.31
C LEU A 152 2.21 -8.08 -0.82
N ILE A 153 0.89 -7.91 -0.83
CA ILE A 153 -0.09 -8.93 -1.23
C ILE A 153 -1.05 -8.36 -2.28
N GLU A 154 -1.44 -9.18 -3.24
CA GLU A 154 -2.52 -8.90 -4.19
C GLU A 154 -3.53 -10.05 -4.21
N LEU A 155 -4.81 -9.72 -4.05
CA LEU A 155 -5.93 -10.62 -4.24
C LEU A 155 -6.44 -10.50 -5.68
N THR A 156 -5.87 -11.30 -6.57
CA THR A 156 -6.09 -11.17 -8.02
C THR A 156 -7.54 -11.34 -8.44
N ALA A 157 -8.30 -12.17 -7.71
CA ALA A 157 -9.72 -12.39 -7.97
C ALA A 157 -10.61 -11.16 -7.73
N LEU A 158 -10.12 -10.12 -7.03
CA LEU A 158 -10.87 -8.89 -6.74
C LEU A 158 -10.59 -7.77 -7.74
N ASP A 159 -9.73 -8.01 -8.74
CA ASP A 159 -9.51 -7.11 -9.87
C ASP A 159 -9.08 -5.67 -9.52
N GLY A 160 -8.52 -5.43 -8.34
CA GLY A 160 -8.14 -4.09 -7.88
C GLY A 160 -7.20 -3.33 -8.82
N ARG A 161 -6.43 -4.06 -9.66
CA ARG A 161 -5.60 -3.46 -10.71
C ARG A 161 -6.39 -2.63 -11.71
N LYS A 162 -7.67 -2.92 -11.93
CA LYS A 162 -8.51 -2.18 -12.88
C LYS A 162 -8.61 -0.70 -12.53
N LEU A 163 -8.62 -0.36 -11.23
CA LEU A 163 -8.63 1.03 -10.77
C LEU A 163 -7.26 1.72 -10.87
N LEU A 164 -6.22 0.98 -11.21
CA LEU A 164 -4.84 1.44 -11.31
C LEU A 164 -4.26 1.21 -12.72
N SER A 165 -5.13 1.11 -13.75
CA SER A 165 -4.74 0.77 -15.13
C SER A 165 -3.70 1.72 -15.73
N ASP A 166 -3.68 2.96 -15.26
CA ASP A 166 -2.79 4.02 -15.77
C ASP A 166 -1.38 3.97 -15.15
N TYR A 167 -1.14 3.06 -14.18
CA TYR A 167 0.10 2.97 -13.43
C TYR A 167 0.69 1.56 -13.46
N PRO A 168 2.04 1.45 -13.44
CA PRO A 168 2.69 0.19 -13.10
C PRO A 168 2.25 -0.32 -11.72
N VAL A 169 1.79 -1.57 -11.63
CA VAL A 169 1.42 -2.21 -10.38
C VAL A 169 2.33 -3.39 -10.09
N LEU A 170 3.03 -3.33 -8.97
CA LEU A 170 3.93 -4.35 -8.47
C LEU A 170 3.31 -5.08 -7.27
N SER A 171 3.45 -6.40 -7.23
CA SER A 171 2.96 -7.21 -6.10
C SER A 171 3.93 -8.33 -5.80
N LEU A 172 4.33 -8.48 -4.52
CA LEU A 172 5.28 -9.49 -4.13
C LEU A 172 4.63 -10.89 -4.07
N ILE A 173 3.48 -10.99 -3.42
CA ILE A 173 2.72 -12.23 -3.25
C ILE A 173 1.36 -12.06 -3.93
N LYS A 174 0.93 -13.07 -4.69
CA LYS A 174 -0.38 -13.09 -5.36
C LYS A 174 -1.19 -14.30 -4.92
N TYR A 175 -2.47 -14.07 -4.65
CA TYR A 175 -3.47 -15.09 -4.36
C TYR A 175 -4.57 -15.08 -5.40
#